data_b87cb78dcc40037be83f4f2f00336cd6
#
_entry.id   b87cb78dcc40037be83f4f2f00336cd6
#
_cell.length_a   1.000
_cell.length_b   1.000
_cell.length_c   1.000
_cell.angle_alpha   90.00
_cell.angle_beta   90.00
_cell.angle_gamma   90.00
#
_symmetry.space_group_name_H-M   'P 1'
#
loop_
_entity.id
_entity.type
_entity.pdbx_description
1 polymer ?
#
loop_
_entity_poly.entity_id
_entity_poly.type
_entity_poly.pdbx_seq_one_letter_code
_entity_poly.pdbx_strand_id
1 'polypeptide(L)'
;MRGYPPRLLPLILLIFLLSPARASVAVSHKTWTSEWNSCFAAAGARYQIEPVLLKSIAAAESALVPDAVNVNRSKKTGKPVSRDYGLMQINSAHIPRLQKMGVIKEPGELLRKPCLNIQIGAWILASHFQVCGVSWNCLGSYNAGFRDELNETRERYASRVWRIYRDMKGLCLPDKGGWR
;
A
#
# COMPACT_ATOMS: atom_id res chain seq x y z
N MET A 1 -46.23 66.02 -49.24
CA MET A 1 -46.37 64.65 -48.68
C MET A 1 -45.00 64.04 -48.55
N ARG A 2 -44.46 63.91 -47.31
CA ARG A 2 -43.11 63.43 -47.06
C ARG A 2 -43.21 61.96 -46.63
N GLY A 3 -42.69 61.05 -47.47
CA GLY A 3 -42.64 59.65 -47.19
C GLY A 3 -41.50 59.32 -46.19
N TYR A 4 -41.80 58.58 -45.15
CA TYR A 4 -40.78 58.02 -44.19
C TYR A 4 -40.19 56.71 -44.74
N PRO A 5 -38.90 56.51 -44.64
CA PRO A 5 -38.31 55.25 -45.05
C PRO A 5 -38.52 54.16 -43.95
N PRO A 6 -38.59 52.88 -44.34
CA PRO A 6 -38.77 51.78 -43.39
C PRO A 6 -37.55 51.56 -42.53
N ARG A 7 -37.72 51.42 -41.18
CA ARG A 7 -36.73 51.06 -40.23
C ARG A 7 -36.41 49.58 -40.37
N LEU A 8 -35.19 49.28 -40.81
CA LEU A 8 -34.60 47.93 -40.73
C LEU A 8 -34.24 47.62 -39.27
N LEU A 9 -34.91 46.64 -38.65
CA LEU A 9 -34.50 46.08 -37.36
C LEU A 9 -33.26 45.22 -37.58
N PRO A 10 -32.21 45.35 -36.74
CA PRO A 10 -31.08 44.42 -36.78
C PRO A 10 -31.50 43.10 -36.19
N LEU A 11 -31.33 42.03 -36.97
CA LEU A 11 -31.48 40.64 -36.54
C LEU A 11 -30.30 40.31 -35.60
N ILE A 12 -30.57 40.32 -34.28
CA ILE A 12 -29.58 39.90 -33.28
C ILE A 12 -29.46 38.37 -33.36
N LEU A 13 -28.38 37.93 -34.02
CA LEU A 13 -28.02 36.51 -34.08
C LEU A 13 -27.47 36.08 -32.70
N LEU A 14 -28.33 35.41 -31.93
CA LEU A 14 -27.96 34.85 -30.64
C LEU A 14 -27.04 33.62 -30.88
N ILE A 15 -25.73 33.82 -30.87
CA ILE A 15 -24.74 32.73 -30.92
C ILE A 15 -24.73 32.04 -29.55
N PHE A 16 -25.43 30.92 -29.45
CA PHE A 16 -25.29 29.99 -28.32
C PHE A 16 -23.88 29.39 -28.37
N LEU A 17 -22.98 29.91 -27.56
CA LEU A 17 -21.69 29.28 -27.28
C LEU A 17 -21.96 27.97 -26.53
N LEU A 18 -22.04 26.85 -27.25
CA LEU A 18 -21.97 25.53 -26.67
C LEU A 18 -20.58 25.37 -26.02
N SER A 19 -20.48 25.61 -24.70
CA SER A 19 -19.32 25.25 -23.94
C SER A 19 -19.19 23.72 -23.96
N PRO A 20 -18.03 23.15 -24.37
CA PRO A 20 -17.85 21.73 -24.29
C PRO A 20 -17.89 21.32 -22.81
N ALA A 21 -18.83 20.48 -22.44
CA ALA A 21 -18.87 19.84 -21.14
C ALA A 21 -17.56 19.09 -20.94
N ARG A 22 -16.68 19.61 -20.07
CA ARG A 22 -15.50 18.87 -19.64
C ARG A 22 -15.99 17.64 -18.88
N ALA A 23 -15.91 16.48 -19.55
CA ALA A 23 -16.07 15.21 -18.88
C ALA A 23 -14.97 15.12 -17.82
N SER A 24 -15.34 15.27 -16.54
CA SER A 24 -14.46 14.97 -15.42
C SER A 24 -14.24 13.46 -15.46
N VAL A 25 -13.01 13.05 -15.80
CA VAL A 25 -12.58 11.66 -15.65
C VAL A 25 -12.67 11.34 -14.17
N ALA A 26 -13.67 10.58 -13.78
CA ALA A 26 -13.80 10.06 -12.43
C ALA A 26 -12.63 9.10 -12.21
N VAL A 27 -11.60 9.56 -11.48
CA VAL A 27 -10.53 8.68 -11.01
C VAL A 27 -11.17 7.69 -10.05
N SER A 28 -11.26 6.43 -10.47
CA SER A 28 -11.75 5.34 -9.62
C SER A 28 -10.76 5.18 -8.46
N HIS A 29 -11.07 5.79 -7.32
CA HIS A 29 -10.32 5.53 -6.09
C HIS A 29 -10.62 4.11 -5.61
N LYS A 30 -9.57 3.28 -5.55
CA LYS A 30 -9.68 1.96 -4.93
C LYS A 30 -10.14 2.12 -3.48
N THR A 31 -11.30 1.55 -3.15
CA THR A 31 -11.78 1.54 -1.76
C THR A 31 -11.00 0.51 -0.97
N TRP A 32 -10.31 0.96 0.09
CA TRP A 32 -9.57 0.08 1.00
C TRP A 32 -10.49 -0.36 2.14
N THR A 33 -10.55 -1.68 2.40
CA THR A 33 -11.34 -2.21 3.53
C THR A 33 -10.97 -1.55 4.85
N SER A 34 -11.95 -1.32 5.73
CA SER A 34 -11.73 -0.82 7.09
C SER A 34 -11.58 -1.94 8.14
N GLU A 35 -11.75 -3.18 7.74
CA GLU A 35 -11.89 -4.36 8.62
C GLU A 35 -10.79 -4.47 9.68
N TRP A 36 -9.53 -4.17 9.33
CA TRP A 36 -8.38 -4.32 10.24
C TRP A 36 -7.83 -2.99 10.77
N ASN A 37 -8.55 -1.87 10.61
CA ASN A 37 -8.04 -0.53 10.96
C ASN A 37 -7.67 -0.42 12.45
N SER A 38 -8.47 -0.97 13.36
CA SER A 38 -8.16 -0.97 14.80
C SER A 38 -6.89 -1.75 15.13
N CYS A 39 -6.65 -2.88 14.45
CA CYS A 39 -5.44 -3.68 14.63
C CYS A 39 -4.20 -2.95 14.13
N PHE A 40 -4.29 -2.26 12.97
CA PHE A 40 -3.21 -1.43 12.46
C PHE A 40 -2.94 -0.23 13.38
N ALA A 41 -3.99 0.40 13.92
CA ALA A 41 -3.85 1.50 14.89
C ALA A 41 -3.14 1.04 16.16
N ALA A 42 -3.54 -0.11 16.74
CA ALA A 42 -2.94 -0.66 17.94
C ALA A 42 -1.46 -1.07 17.71
N ALA A 43 -1.14 -1.69 16.57
CA ALA A 43 0.23 -2.03 16.22
C ALA A 43 1.07 -0.79 15.97
N GLY A 44 0.51 0.20 15.26
CA GLY A 44 1.18 1.47 14.99
C GLY A 44 1.54 2.23 16.26
N ALA A 45 0.59 2.32 17.21
CA ALA A 45 0.84 2.94 18.51
C ALA A 45 1.94 2.22 19.31
N ARG A 46 1.92 0.87 19.30
CA ARG A 46 2.90 0.06 20.05
C ARG A 46 4.32 0.19 19.51
N TYR A 47 4.49 0.23 18.20
CA TYR A 47 5.80 0.20 17.54
C TYR A 47 6.21 1.54 16.93
N GLN A 48 5.43 2.61 17.16
CA GLN A 48 5.66 3.96 16.64
C GLN A 48 5.79 3.99 15.10
N ILE A 49 4.94 3.21 14.44
CA ILE A 49 4.86 3.13 12.97
C ILE A 49 3.48 3.63 12.54
N GLU A 50 3.43 4.49 11.53
CA GLU A 50 2.15 5.01 11.04
C GLU A 50 1.20 3.86 10.63
N PRO A 51 -0.05 3.80 11.13
CA PRO A 51 -0.99 2.71 10.83
C PRO A 51 -1.25 2.52 9.34
N VAL A 52 -1.32 3.62 8.57
CA VAL A 52 -1.50 3.56 7.11
C VAL A 52 -0.31 2.93 6.42
N LEU A 53 0.92 3.14 6.93
CA LEU A 53 2.11 2.48 6.40
C LEU A 53 2.06 0.95 6.61
N LEU A 54 1.69 0.50 7.82
CA LEU A 54 1.51 -0.94 8.10
C LEU A 54 0.44 -1.55 7.20
N LYS A 55 -0.68 -0.86 7.01
CA LYS A 55 -1.76 -1.30 6.11
C LYS A 55 -1.30 -1.36 4.65
N SER A 56 -0.46 -0.41 4.22
CA SER A 56 0.11 -0.40 2.87
C SER A 56 1.04 -1.57 2.63
N ILE A 57 1.82 -1.98 3.65
CA ILE A 57 2.63 -3.19 3.62
C ILE A 57 1.73 -4.41 3.50
N ALA A 58 0.71 -4.57 4.36
CA ALA A 58 -0.22 -5.69 4.27
C ALA A 58 -0.92 -5.78 2.90
N ALA A 59 -1.28 -4.64 2.31
CA ALA A 59 -1.85 -4.58 0.97
C ALA A 59 -0.84 -5.00 -0.11
N ALA A 60 0.44 -4.66 0.06
CA ALA A 60 1.52 -5.09 -0.83
C ALA A 60 1.83 -6.59 -0.68
N GLU A 61 1.74 -7.14 0.54
CA GLU A 61 2.08 -8.53 0.84
C GLU A 61 0.99 -9.52 0.44
N SER A 62 -0.24 -9.26 0.85
CA SER A 62 -1.35 -10.22 0.71
C SER A 62 -2.60 -9.65 0.05
N ALA A 63 -2.58 -8.40 -0.43
CA ALA A 63 -3.79 -7.68 -0.82
C ALA A 63 -4.85 -7.60 0.30
N LEU A 64 -4.41 -7.61 1.56
CA LEU A 64 -5.23 -7.63 2.78
C LEU A 64 -6.03 -8.95 2.96
N VAL A 65 -5.55 -10.05 2.44
CA VAL A 65 -6.14 -11.39 2.61
C VAL A 65 -5.58 -12.02 3.90
N PRO A 66 -6.42 -12.28 4.95
CA PRO A 66 -5.93 -12.68 6.26
C PRO A 66 -5.39 -14.12 6.30
N ASP A 67 -5.86 -15.00 5.45
CA ASP A 67 -5.49 -16.41 5.36
C ASP A 67 -4.55 -16.73 4.19
N ALA A 68 -3.95 -15.68 3.58
CA ALA A 68 -3.01 -15.86 2.50
C ALA A 68 -1.79 -16.67 2.93
N VAL A 69 -1.42 -17.66 2.12
CA VAL A 69 -0.19 -18.46 2.28
C VAL A 69 0.58 -18.47 0.98
N ASN A 70 1.83 -18.00 1.03
CA ASN A 70 2.76 -18.11 -0.09
C ASN A 70 3.81 -19.17 0.19
N VAL A 71 4.24 -19.92 -0.84
CA VAL A 71 5.27 -20.95 -0.74
C VAL A 71 6.48 -20.52 -1.55
N ASN A 72 7.55 -20.17 -0.84
CA ASN A 72 8.83 -19.84 -1.46
C ASN A 72 9.55 -21.11 -1.91
N ARG A 73 10.00 -21.13 -3.15
CA ARG A 73 10.67 -22.29 -3.73
C ARG A 73 12.10 -21.95 -4.14
N SER A 74 12.99 -22.92 -3.98
CA SER A 74 14.36 -22.83 -4.50
C SER A 74 14.34 -22.69 -6.02
N LYS A 75 14.98 -21.67 -6.55
CA LYS A 75 15.15 -21.50 -8.01
C LYS A 75 15.92 -22.65 -8.66
N LYS A 76 16.83 -23.30 -7.89
CA LYS A 76 17.68 -24.40 -8.37
C LYS A 76 16.94 -25.74 -8.39
N THR A 77 16.10 -26.02 -7.40
CA THR A 77 15.52 -27.35 -7.20
C THR A 77 14.00 -27.40 -7.30
N GLY A 78 13.30 -26.25 -7.34
CA GLY A 78 11.84 -26.16 -7.29
C GLY A 78 11.23 -26.54 -5.93
N LYS A 79 12.03 -27.07 -4.99
CA LYS A 79 11.54 -27.53 -3.68
C LYS A 79 11.14 -26.34 -2.79
N PRO A 80 10.11 -26.49 -1.94
CA PRO A 80 9.75 -25.47 -0.93
C PRO A 80 10.95 -25.22 0.01
N VAL A 81 11.22 -23.93 0.30
CA VAL A 81 12.28 -23.51 1.24
C VAL A 81 11.73 -22.72 2.42
N SER A 82 10.62 -22.01 2.25
CA SER A 82 9.91 -21.32 3.32
C SER A 82 8.46 -21.07 2.92
N ARG A 83 7.66 -20.59 3.87
CA ARG A 83 6.28 -20.14 3.66
C ARG A 83 6.08 -18.80 4.32
N ASP A 84 5.16 -18.00 3.77
CA ASP A 84 4.75 -16.71 4.33
C ASP A 84 3.27 -16.78 4.69
N TYR A 85 2.89 -16.22 5.85
CA TYR A 85 1.58 -16.43 6.45
C TYR A 85 0.84 -15.12 6.71
N GLY A 86 -0.40 -15.04 6.25
CA GLY A 86 -1.41 -14.04 6.61
C GLY A 86 -1.17 -12.65 6.04
N LEU A 87 -1.86 -11.66 6.62
CA LEU A 87 -1.90 -10.27 6.14
C LEU A 87 -0.53 -9.67 5.87
N MET A 88 0.40 -9.85 6.80
CA MET A 88 1.75 -9.28 6.75
C MET A 88 2.79 -10.26 6.20
N GLN A 89 2.37 -11.43 5.67
CA GLN A 89 3.21 -12.47 5.08
C GLN A 89 4.43 -12.81 5.96
N ILE A 90 4.14 -13.22 7.21
CA ILE A 90 5.19 -13.59 8.17
C ILE A 90 5.90 -14.86 7.71
N ASN A 91 7.20 -14.74 7.43
CA ASN A 91 7.99 -15.86 6.93
C ASN A 91 8.18 -16.94 8.01
N SER A 92 8.15 -18.22 7.57
CA SER A 92 8.32 -19.40 8.44
C SER A 92 9.65 -19.41 9.21
N ALA A 93 10.66 -18.68 8.77
CA ALA A 93 11.92 -18.52 9.50
C ALA A 93 11.74 -17.84 10.87
N HIS A 94 10.67 -17.07 11.07
CA HIS A 94 10.34 -16.44 12.36
C HIS A 94 9.65 -17.39 13.33
N ILE A 95 9.05 -18.49 12.88
CA ILE A 95 8.21 -19.39 13.68
C ILE A 95 8.93 -19.91 14.92
N PRO A 96 10.17 -20.45 14.85
CA PRO A 96 10.86 -20.98 16.04
C PRO A 96 11.06 -19.92 17.13
N ARG A 97 11.39 -18.67 16.72
CA ARG A 97 11.57 -17.56 17.66
C ARG A 97 10.24 -17.15 18.29
N LEU A 98 9.16 -17.04 17.50
CA LEU A 98 7.83 -16.68 17.99
C LEU A 98 7.27 -17.73 18.96
N GLN A 99 7.52 -19.00 18.70
CA GLN A 99 7.14 -20.11 19.59
C GLN A 99 7.95 -20.07 20.90
N LYS A 100 9.28 -19.87 20.82
CA LYS A 100 10.14 -19.73 22.01
C LYS A 100 9.72 -18.57 22.90
N MET A 101 9.24 -17.48 22.29
CA MET A 101 8.71 -16.30 23.00
C MET A 101 7.27 -16.50 23.54
N GLY A 102 6.62 -17.63 23.26
CA GLY A 102 5.23 -17.88 23.64
C GLY A 102 4.19 -17.03 22.91
N VAL A 103 4.58 -16.37 21.80
CA VAL A 103 3.70 -15.49 21.02
C VAL A 103 2.70 -16.30 20.19
N ILE A 104 3.14 -17.43 19.66
CA ILE A 104 2.31 -18.41 18.97
C ILE A 104 2.64 -19.82 19.45
N LYS A 105 1.66 -20.72 19.37
CA LYS A 105 1.88 -22.16 19.59
C LYS A 105 2.15 -22.90 18.28
N GLU A 106 1.48 -22.49 17.20
CA GLU A 106 1.60 -23.09 15.87
C GLU A 106 1.48 -22.05 14.74
N PRO A 107 2.02 -22.31 13.54
CA PRO A 107 1.98 -21.39 12.43
C PRO A 107 0.56 -20.97 11.99
N GLY A 108 -0.42 -21.87 12.12
CA GLY A 108 -1.81 -21.61 11.76
C GLY A 108 -2.46 -20.46 12.53
N GLU A 109 -1.93 -20.09 13.70
CA GLU A 109 -2.43 -18.93 14.44
C GLU A 109 -2.20 -17.62 13.68
N LEU A 110 -1.18 -17.54 12.83
CA LEU A 110 -0.92 -16.38 11.99
C LEU A 110 -2.00 -16.15 10.91
N LEU A 111 -2.76 -17.17 10.58
CA LEU A 111 -3.89 -17.09 9.64
C LEU A 111 -5.22 -16.80 10.38
N ARG A 112 -5.42 -17.45 11.53
CA ARG A 112 -6.66 -17.33 12.30
C ARG A 112 -6.76 -16.09 13.18
N LYS A 113 -5.62 -15.41 13.42
CA LYS A 113 -5.53 -14.24 14.30
C LYS A 113 -4.91 -13.05 13.55
N PRO A 114 -5.68 -12.37 12.68
CA PRO A 114 -5.17 -11.30 11.83
C PRO A 114 -4.52 -10.15 12.61
N CYS A 115 -5.10 -9.74 13.75
CA CYS A 115 -4.49 -8.71 14.59
C CYS A 115 -3.13 -9.13 15.17
N LEU A 116 -2.97 -10.41 15.52
CA LEU A 116 -1.66 -10.94 15.95
C LEU A 116 -0.65 -10.92 14.81
N ASN A 117 -1.08 -11.30 13.61
CA ASN A 117 -0.25 -11.25 12.40
C ASN A 117 0.25 -9.82 12.15
N ILE A 118 -0.64 -8.81 12.23
CA ILE A 118 -0.30 -7.39 12.09
C ILE A 118 0.69 -6.94 13.18
N GLN A 119 0.49 -7.32 14.44
CA GLN A 119 1.39 -7.00 15.55
C GLN A 119 2.79 -7.57 15.31
N ILE A 120 2.89 -8.82 14.84
CA ILE A 120 4.16 -9.47 14.55
C ILE A 120 4.86 -8.80 13.36
N GLY A 121 4.13 -8.49 12.28
CA GLY A 121 4.68 -7.77 11.13
C GLY A 121 5.23 -6.40 11.50
N ALA A 122 4.49 -5.64 12.34
CA ALA A 122 4.93 -4.35 12.85
C ALA A 122 6.18 -4.49 13.72
N TRP A 123 6.26 -5.51 14.58
CA TRP A 123 7.45 -5.80 15.38
C TRP A 123 8.68 -6.13 14.51
N ILE A 124 8.50 -6.93 13.46
CA ILE A 124 9.59 -7.25 12.51
C ILE A 124 10.09 -5.96 11.85
N LEU A 125 9.18 -5.13 11.33
CA LEU A 125 9.54 -3.86 10.68
C LEU A 125 10.26 -2.92 11.67
N ALA A 126 9.75 -2.77 12.89
CA ALA A 126 10.39 -1.97 13.93
C ALA A 126 11.82 -2.48 14.24
N SER A 127 12.01 -3.80 14.30
CA SER A 127 13.33 -4.40 14.48
C SER A 127 14.27 -4.08 13.32
N HIS A 128 13.77 -4.03 12.10
CA HIS A 128 14.55 -3.62 10.92
C HIS A 128 14.92 -2.14 11.00
N PHE A 129 14.01 -1.27 11.39
CA PHE A 129 14.29 0.15 11.57
C PHE A 129 15.33 0.43 12.67
N GLN A 130 15.45 -0.43 13.66
CA GLN A 130 16.54 -0.35 14.65
C GLN A 130 17.91 -0.69 14.05
N VAL A 131 17.96 -1.50 12.99
CA VAL A 131 19.21 -1.89 12.32
C VAL A 131 19.67 -0.86 11.31
N CYS A 132 18.78 -0.37 10.45
CA CYS A 132 19.14 0.48 9.30
C CYS A 132 18.51 1.87 9.31
N GLY A 133 17.86 2.28 10.42
CA GLY A 133 17.20 3.57 10.54
C GLY A 133 15.85 3.62 9.84
N VAL A 134 15.07 4.67 10.15
CA VAL A 134 13.74 4.86 9.54
C VAL A 134 13.89 5.49 8.17
N SER A 135 13.76 4.69 7.13
CA SER A 135 13.82 5.12 5.73
C SER A 135 13.05 4.17 4.82
N TRP A 136 12.73 4.63 3.62
CA TRP A 136 12.09 3.77 2.61
C TRP A 136 12.99 2.62 2.16
N ASN A 137 14.30 2.85 2.03
CA ASN A 137 15.25 1.78 1.71
C ASN A 137 15.28 0.72 2.82
N CYS A 138 15.32 1.15 4.09
CA CYS A 138 15.26 0.24 5.24
C CYS A 138 13.91 -0.50 5.30
N LEU A 139 12.78 0.14 4.97
CA LEU A 139 11.48 -0.54 4.82
C LEU A 139 11.58 -1.68 3.79
N GLY A 140 12.32 -1.48 2.71
CA GLY A 140 12.57 -2.51 1.68
C GLY A 140 13.20 -3.79 2.23
N SER A 141 13.93 -3.73 3.34
CA SER A 141 14.51 -4.90 4.00
C SER A 141 13.46 -5.86 4.56
N TYR A 142 12.22 -5.40 4.80
CA TYR A 142 11.11 -6.26 5.19
C TYR A 142 10.88 -7.41 4.21
N ASN A 143 11.01 -7.12 2.92
CA ASN A 143 10.88 -8.13 1.84
C ASN A 143 12.21 -8.81 1.50
N ALA A 144 13.31 -8.06 1.43
CA ALA A 144 14.55 -8.54 0.83
C ALA A 144 15.69 -8.81 1.86
N GLY A 145 15.49 -8.44 3.13
CA GLY A 145 16.57 -8.49 4.12
C GLY A 145 17.66 -7.43 3.87
N PHE A 146 18.83 -7.61 4.49
CA PHE A 146 19.86 -6.57 4.61
C PHE A 146 21.04 -6.72 3.65
N ARG A 147 21.14 -7.83 2.89
CA ARG A 147 22.28 -8.07 1.98
C ARG A 147 22.40 -6.96 0.94
N ASP A 148 23.62 -6.45 0.72
CA ASP A 148 23.88 -5.29 -0.14
C ASP A 148 23.46 -5.55 -1.60
N GLU A 149 23.69 -6.76 -2.11
CA GLU A 149 23.31 -7.14 -3.48
C GLU A 149 21.79 -7.13 -3.70
N LEU A 150 20.99 -7.00 -2.64
CA LEU A 150 19.53 -6.90 -2.72
C LEU A 150 19.01 -5.45 -2.61
N ASN A 151 19.89 -4.44 -2.69
CA ASN A 151 19.50 -3.03 -2.59
C ASN A 151 18.41 -2.67 -3.62
N GLU A 152 18.59 -3.03 -4.88
CA GLU A 152 17.59 -2.77 -5.92
C GLU A 152 16.24 -3.46 -5.64
N THR A 153 16.26 -4.65 -5.04
CA THR A 153 15.04 -5.36 -4.64
C THR A 153 14.34 -4.63 -3.49
N ARG A 154 15.11 -4.07 -2.51
CA ARG A 154 14.56 -3.21 -1.45
C ARG A 154 13.87 -1.98 -2.04
N GLU A 155 14.51 -1.31 -2.98
CA GLU A 155 13.96 -0.10 -3.61
C GLU A 155 12.69 -0.37 -4.41
N ARG A 156 12.65 -1.46 -5.18
CA ARG A 156 11.42 -1.88 -5.89
C ARG A 156 10.27 -2.18 -4.93
N TYR A 157 10.56 -2.87 -3.84
CA TYR A 157 9.55 -3.16 -2.82
C TYR A 157 9.05 -1.88 -2.16
N ALA A 158 9.96 -1.03 -1.69
CA ALA A 158 9.63 0.25 -1.08
C ALA A 158 8.81 1.15 -2.01
N SER A 159 9.17 1.22 -3.30
CA SER A 159 8.40 1.94 -4.32
C SER A 159 6.97 1.39 -4.50
N ARG A 160 6.80 0.07 -4.39
CA ARG A 160 5.46 -0.56 -4.43
C ARG A 160 4.63 -0.15 -3.21
N VAL A 161 5.20 -0.24 -2.01
CA VAL A 161 4.52 0.17 -0.77
C VAL A 161 4.20 1.65 -0.78
N TRP A 162 5.14 2.51 -1.23
CA TRP A 162 4.93 3.95 -1.35
C TRP A 162 3.73 4.31 -2.23
N ARG A 163 3.57 3.67 -3.39
CA ARG A 163 2.41 3.90 -4.27
C ARG A 163 1.10 3.59 -3.57
N ILE A 164 1.05 2.45 -2.84
CA ILE A 164 -0.14 2.06 -2.07
C ILE A 164 -0.40 3.04 -0.91
N TYR A 165 0.65 3.41 -0.19
CA TYR A 165 0.58 4.37 0.92
C TYR A 165 0.04 5.73 0.46
N ARG A 166 0.58 6.25 -0.63
CA ARG A 166 0.13 7.50 -1.24
C ARG A 166 -1.35 7.43 -1.64
N ASP A 167 -1.77 6.34 -2.25
CA ASP A 167 -3.15 6.10 -2.66
C ASP A 167 -4.10 6.05 -1.45
N MET A 168 -3.73 5.31 -0.39
CA MET A 168 -4.50 5.26 0.86
C MET A 168 -4.61 6.60 1.57
N LYS A 169 -3.61 7.46 1.46
CA LYS A 169 -3.58 8.81 2.05
C LYS A 169 -4.29 9.85 1.19
N GLY A 170 -4.74 9.51 -0.03
CA GLY A 170 -5.32 10.46 -0.97
C GLY A 170 -4.33 11.53 -1.46
N LEU A 171 -3.02 11.22 -1.44
CA LEU A 171 -1.97 12.15 -1.86
C LEU A 171 -1.86 12.16 -3.39
N CYS A 172 -2.53 13.11 -4.04
CA CYS A 172 -2.37 13.40 -5.46
C CYS A 172 -1.03 14.11 -5.70
N LEU A 173 0.06 13.36 -5.80
CA LEU A 173 1.32 13.91 -6.32
C LEU A 173 1.47 13.53 -7.79
N PRO A 174 1.98 14.43 -8.65
CA PRO A 174 2.29 14.09 -10.03
C PRO A 174 3.28 12.92 -10.07
N ASP A 175 3.09 12.04 -11.02
CA ASP A 175 3.81 10.76 -11.18
C ASP A 175 5.31 10.91 -11.57
N LYS A 176 5.89 12.09 -11.33
CA LYS A 176 7.27 12.42 -11.65
C LYS A 176 8.09 12.59 -10.38
N GLY A 177 8.77 11.53 -9.99
CA GLY A 177 9.82 11.60 -8.99
C GLY A 177 9.83 10.37 -8.10
N GLY A 178 10.65 9.39 -8.45
CA GLY A 178 11.16 8.48 -7.44
C GLY A 178 11.72 9.34 -6.31
N TRP A 179 11.29 9.07 -5.09
CA TRP A 179 11.87 9.68 -3.90
C TRP A 179 13.37 9.31 -3.87
N ARG A 180 14.21 10.34 -3.73
CA ARG A 180 15.66 10.21 -3.51
C ARG A 180 15.94 10.31 -2.02
#